data_ec62551bb3f5520ab58967a2726fe405
#
_entry.id   ec62551bb3f5520ab58967a2726fe405
#
_cell.length_a   1.000
_cell.length_b   1.000
_cell.length_c   1.000
_cell.angle_alpha   90.00
_cell.angle_beta   90.00
_cell.angle_gamma   90.00
#
_symmetry.space_group_name_H-M   'P 1'
#
loop_
_entity.id
_entity.type
_entity.pdbx_description
1 polymer ?
#
loop_
_entity_poly.entity_id
_entity_poly.type
_entity_poly.pdbx_seq_one_letter_code
_entity_poly.pdbx_strand_id
1 'polypeptide(L)'
;MESRETRTWKITVLVIMVVALLGGVVSAALVAPLFMMPGPKGETGATGAQGPQGAQGPQGLQGNPGTNGTNTVMQILQNRNATSVDLDVGTYPLSQWFNMSDFDSSMRMTINIQQNSKLFVQFSSSQALSSGASILVRIVVDNVYNSSVYQASSPSPSSVTSIFPGHMEFLTGPLSSGQHTIEVQFQRNATGSSTQLERTLTATEIATP
;
A
#
# COMPACT_ATOMS: atom_id res chain seq x y z
N MET A 1 24.15 -52.59 -13.02
CA MET A 1 23.30 -51.99 -14.07
C MET A 1 23.18 -50.51 -13.78
N GLU A 2 23.84 -49.70 -14.57
CA GLU A 2 23.76 -48.23 -14.42
C GLU A 2 22.39 -47.75 -14.92
N SER A 3 21.72 -46.90 -14.15
CA SER A 3 20.38 -46.47 -14.49
C SER A 3 20.41 -45.61 -15.77
N ARG A 4 19.33 -45.64 -16.56
CA ARG A 4 19.22 -44.84 -17.80
C ARG A 4 19.48 -43.36 -17.55
N GLU A 5 19.10 -42.84 -16.38
CA GLU A 5 19.28 -41.44 -16.01
C GLU A 5 20.74 -41.05 -15.81
N THR A 6 21.54 -41.89 -15.13
CA THR A 6 22.97 -41.63 -14.93
C THR A 6 23.74 -41.63 -16.25
N ARG A 7 23.31 -42.45 -17.21
CA ARG A 7 23.91 -42.50 -18.55
C ARG A 7 23.60 -41.27 -19.38
N THR A 8 22.37 -40.81 -19.32
CA THR A 8 21.94 -39.59 -20.04
C THR A 8 22.65 -38.35 -19.50
N TRP A 9 22.78 -38.23 -18.17
CA TRP A 9 23.46 -37.11 -17.54
C TRP A 9 24.97 -37.08 -17.91
N LYS A 10 25.65 -38.21 -17.91
CA LYS A 10 27.05 -38.28 -18.34
C LYS A 10 27.26 -37.88 -19.79
N ILE A 11 26.35 -38.25 -20.67
CA ILE A 11 26.42 -37.88 -22.10
C ILE A 11 26.20 -36.37 -22.25
N THR A 12 25.23 -35.81 -21.53
CA THR A 12 24.96 -34.36 -21.58
C THR A 12 26.12 -33.51 -21.11
N VAL A 13 26.77 -33.88 -20.01
CA VAL A 13 27.96 -33.22 -19.49
C VAL A 13 29.14 -33.30 -20.48
N LEU A 14 29.32 -34.47 -21.09
CA LEU A 14 30.37 -34.67 -22.10
C LEU A 14 30.17 -33.78 -23.33
N VAL A 15 28.94 -33.69 -23.82
CA VAL A 15 28.58 -32.81 -24.96
C VAL A 15 28.85 -31.34 -24.63
N ILE A 16 28.45 -30.86 -23.45
CA ILE A 16 28.70 -29.49 -23.03
C ILE A 16 30.20 -29.21 -22.92
N MET A 17 30.99 -30.14 -22.39
CA MET A 17 32.45 -30.00 -22.32
C MET A 17 33.10 -29.91 -23.72
N VAL A 18 32.66 -30.73 -24.66
CA VAL A 18 33.19 -30.72 -26.05
C VAL A 18 32.85 -29.42 -26.76
N VAL A 19 31.61 -28.91 -26.58
CA VAL A 19 31.17 -27.64 -27.17
C VAL A 19 31.97 -26.46 -26.58
N ALA A 20 32.23 -26.47 -25.27
CA ALA A 20 33.04 -25.44 -24.63
C ALA A 20 34.50 -25.44 -25.11
N LEU A 21 35.10 -26.63 -25.29
CA LEU A 21 36.45 -26.76 -25.79
C LEU A 21 36.56 -26.30 -27.25
N LEU A 22 35.61 -26.68 -28.12
CA LEU A 22 35.60 -26.24 -29.50
C LEU A 22 35.35 -24.75 -29.65
N GLY A 23 34.46 -24.17 -28.85
CA GLY A 23 34.22 -22.73 -28.82
C GLY A 23 35.42 -21.92 -28.38
N GLY A 24 36.21 -22.42 -27.42
CA GLY A 24 37.46 -21.80 -26.96
C GLY A 24 38.53 -21.76 -28.02
N VAL A 25 38.71 -22.86 -28.74
CA VAL A 25 39.72 -22.95 -29.82
C VAL A 25 39.39 -22.05 -31.04
N VAL A 26 38.11 -21.98 -31.39
CA VAL A 26 37.66 -21.10 -32.50
C VAL A 26 37.83 -19.62 -32.14
N SER A 27 37.54 -19.25 -30.88
CA SER A 27 37.75 -17.86 -30.43
C SER A 27 39.20 -17.45 -30.43
N ALA A 28 40.13 -18.33 -30.01
CA ALA A 28 41.56 -18.07 -30.06
C ALA A 28 42.12 -17.92 -31.48
N ALA A 29 41.63 -18.73 -32.42
CA ALA A 29 42.08 -18.66 -33.82
C ALA A 29 41.59 -17.41 -34.56
N LEU A 30 40.42 -16.87 -34.19
CA LEU A 30 39.86 -15.67 -34.82
C LEU A 30 40.50 -14.36 -34.31
N VAL A 31 41.05 -14.36 -33.08
CA VAL A 31 41.58 -13.14 -32.47
C VAL A 31 43.09 -13.00 -32.68
N ALA A 32 43.83 -14.11 -32.87
CA ALA A 32 45.28 -14.08 -33.07
C ALA A 32 45.79 -13.18 -34.24
N PRO A 33 45.13 -13.10 -35.40
CA PRO A 33 45.59 -12.21 -36.47
C PRO A 33 45.40 -10.72 -36.22
N LEU A 34 44.55 -10.32 -35.24
CA LEU A 34 44.27 -8.93 -34.92
C LEU A 34 45.39 -8.25 -34.15
N PHE A 35 46.37 -9.01 -33.62
CA PHE A 35 47.51 -8.49 -32.86
C PHE A 35 48.83 -8.42 -33.64
N MET A 36 48.84 -8.70 -34.95
CA MET A 36 50.02 -8.44 -35.80
C MET A 36 50.08 -6.96 -36.14
N MET A 37 50.61 -6.19 -35.24
CA MET A 37 50.91 -4.77 -35.47
C MET A 37 52.04 -4.62 -36.48
N PRO A 38 51.90 -3.74 -37.49
CA PRO A 38 53.02 -3.28 -38.29
C PRO A 38 54.07 -2.59 -37.36
N GLY A 39 55.31 -2.72 -37.71
CA GLY A 39 56.43 -2.13 -36.95
C GLY A 39 56.26 -0.61 -36.72
N PRO A 40 56.85 -0.05 -35.68
CA PRO A 40 56.62 1.31 -35.25
C PRO A 40 57.00 2.30 -36.38
N LYS A 41 56.02 3.12 -36.69
CA LYS A 41 56.24 4.30 -37.52
C LYS A 41 57.16 5.24 -36.75
N GLY A 42 58.21 5.85 -37.44
CA GLY A 42 59.13 6.76 -36.81
C GLY A 42 58.46 7.85 -35.98
N GLU A 43 59.10 8.21 -34.89
CA GLU A 43 58.62 9.17 -33.92
C GLU A 43 58.17 10.48 -34.54
N THR A 44 56.96 10.87 -34.29
CA THR A 44 56.49 12.21 -34.64
C THR A 44 57.11 13.20 -33.66
N GLY A 45 57.56 14.31 -34.13
CA GLY A 45 58.17 15.36 -33.29
C GLY A 45 57.29 15.71 -32.09
N ALA A 46 57.90 16.00 -30.96
CA ALA A 46 57.23 16.32 -29.70
C ALA A 46 56.18 17.39 -29.92
N THR A 47 54.93 17.03 -29.46
CA THR A 47 53.83 17.98 -29.45
C THR A 47 54.16 19.12 -28.48
N GLY A 48 53.98 20.37 -28.92
CA GLY A 48 54.18 21.54 -28.07
C GLY A 48 53.43 21.40 -26.73
N ALA A 49 53.97 21.94 -25.66
CA ALA A 49 53.40 21.90 -24.34
C ALA A 49 51.94 22.40 -24.36
N GLN A 50 51.06 21.65 -23.74
CA GLN A 50 49.65 22.03 -23.59
C GLN A 50 49.59 23.34 -22.80
N GLY A 51 48.81 24.28 -23.26
CA GLY A 51 48.57 25.52 -22.55
C GLY A 51 47.99 25.28 -21.16
N PRO A 52 48.20 26.17 -20.21
CA PRO A 52 47.67 26.02 -18.87
C PRO A 52 46.16 25.87 -18.91
N GLN A 53 45.66 25.02 -18.06
CA GLN A 53 44.19 24.80 -17.89
C GLN A 53 43.54 26.13 -17.50
N GLY A 54 42.45 26.51 -18.14
CA GLY A 54 41.66 27.68 -17.77
C GLY A 54 41.20 27.62 -16.32
N ALA A 55 41.14 28.77 -15.68
CA ALA A 55 40.65 28.85 -14.31
C ALA A 55 39.25 28.24 -14.20
N GLN A 56 39.00 27.50 -13.12
CA GLN A 56 37.67 26.92 -12.82
C GLN A 56 36.66 28.07 -12.71
N GLY A 57 35.53 27.93 -13.36
CA GLY A 57 34.42 28.89 -13.26
C GLY A 57 33.94 29.06 -11.83
N PRO A 58 33.42 30.20 -11.47
CA PRO A 58 32.87 30.41 -10.13
C PRO A 58 31.76 29.35 -9.83
N GLN A 59 31.69 28.93 -8.58
CA GLN A 59 30.66 28.02 -8.12
C GLN A 59 29.29 28.65 -8.36
N GLY A 60 28.36 27.87 -8.90
CA GLY A 60 26.95 28.31 -9.07
C GLY A 60 26.35 28.75 -7.73
N LEU A 61 25.46 29.71 -7.80
CA LEU A 61 24.73 30.18 -6.62
C LEU A 61 23.98 29.01 -6.00
N GLN A 62 23.96 28.97 -4.67
CA GLN A 62 23.15 28.01 -3.91
C GLN A 62 21.66 28.19 -4.31
N GLY A 63 20.98 27.11 -4.59
CA GLY A 63 19.54 27.15 -4.86
C GLY A 63 18.78 27.76 -3.67
N ASN A 64 17.70 28.43 -3.95
CA ASN A 64 16.83 28.95 -2.90
C ASN A 64 16.42 27.82 -1.96
N PRO A 65 16.35 28.07 -0.62
CA PRO A 65 15.76 27.12 0.31
C PRO A 65 14.40 26.67 -0.21
N GLY A 66 14.12 25.37 -0.13
CA GLY A 66 12.76 24.87 -0.41
C GLY A 66 11.75 25.59 0.49
N THR A 67 10.58 25.88 -0.03
CA THR A 67 9.45 26.35 0.80
C THR A 67 9.15 25.31 1.86
N ASN A 68 9.01 25.73 3.12
CA ASN A 68 8.56 24.84 4.18
C ASN A 68 7.29 24.15 3.73
N GLY A 69 7.22 22.82 3.85
CA GLY A 69 5.99 22.10 3.61
C GLY A 69 4.88 22.70 4.48
N THR A 70 3.79 23.09 3.87
CA THR A 70 2.60 23.54 4.62
C THR A 70 2.13 22.37 5.47
N ASN A 71 1.90 22.63 6.76
CA ASN A 71 1.30 21.64 7.65
C ASN A 71 -0.06 21.24 7.05
N THR A 72 -0.14 20.05 6.48
CA THR A 72 -1.37 19.61 5.80
C THR A 72 -2.44 19.13 6.77
N VAL A 73 -2.05 18.74 7.99
CA VAL A 73 -3.00 18.32 9.04
C VAL A 73 -3.44 19.53 9.84
N MET A 74 -4.74 19.82 9.79
CA MET A 74 -5.36 20.97 10.47
C MET A 74 -5.88 20.59 11.86
N GLN A 75 -6.56 19.46 11.96
CA GLN A 75 -7.09 18.93 13.22
C GLN A 75 -7.28 17.43 13.16
N ILE A 76 -7.31 16.78 14.31
CA ILE A 76 -7.58 15.36 14.49
C ILE A 76 -8.59 15.22 15.62
N LEU A 77 -9.68 14.52 15.34
CA LEU A 77 -10.67 14.11 16.34
C LEU A 77 -10.67 12.58 16.42
N GLN A 78 -10.82 12.06 17.64
CA GLN A 78 -10.91 10.62 17.85
C GLN A 78 -11.93 10.29 18.94
N ASN A 79 -12.80 9.34 18.63
CA ASN A 79 -13.71 8.72 19.57
C ASN A 79 -13.36 7.23 19.70
N ARG A 80 -13.41 6.71 20.91
CA ARG A 80 -13.18 5.30 21.21
C ARG A 80 -14.21 4.79 22.20
N ASN A 81 -14.71 3.58 21.96
CA ASN A 81 -15.58 2.89 22.90
C ASN A 81 -15.21 1.40 22.97
N ALA A 82 -15.05 0.89 24.17
CA ALA A 82 -14.75 -0.52 24.44
C ALA A 82 -15.95 -1.31 25.01
N THR A 83 -17.11 -0.66 25.16
CA THR A 83 -18.33 -1.34 25.59
C THR A 83 -18.88 -2.22 24.48
N SER A 84 -19.12 -3.50 24.75
CA SER A 84 -19.71 -4.42 23.78
C SER A 84 -21.17 -4.08 23.48
N VAL A 85 -21.55 -4.24 22.21
CA VAL A 85 -22.93 -4.04 21.76
C VAL A 85 -23.34 -5.20 20.87
N ASP A 86 -24.48 -5.81 21.17
CA ASP A 86 -25.05 -6.91 20.39
C ASP A 86 -25.95 -6.38 19.28
N LEU A 87 -25.67 -6.81 18.05
CA LEU A 87 -26.49 -6.53 16.89
C LEU A 87 -27.38 -7.75 16.62
N ASP A 88 -28.53 -7.79 17.26
CA ASP A 88 -29.44 -8.92 17.12
C ASP A 88 -30.36 -8.82 15.89
N VAL A 89 -30.95 -9.97 15.53
CA VAL A 89 -31.83 -10.08 14.35
C VAL A 89 -33.16 -9.36 14.54
N GLY A 90 -33.65 -9.28 15.78
CA GLY A 90 -34.96 -8.68 16.11
C GLY A 90 -34.93 -7.15 15.94
N THR A 91 -33.82 -6.54 16.27
CA THR A 91 -33.63 -5.08 16.24
C THR A 91 -33.16 -4.59 14.88
N TYR A 92 -32.28 -5.37 14.21
CA TYR A 92 -31.62 -4.95 12.97
C TYR A 92 -31.93 -5.93 11.83
N PRO A 93 -32.97 -5.68 11.00
CA PRO A 93 -33.30 -6.49 9.84
C PRO A 93 -32.14 -6.69 8.86
N LEU A 94 -32.16 -7.80 8.13
CA LEU A 94 -31.13 -8.10 7.13
C LEU A 94 -31.18 -7.11 5.95
N SER A 95 -30.03 -6.88 5.34
CA SER A 95 -29.87 -6.12 4.09
C SER A 95 -30.31 -4.65 4.18
N GLN A 96 -30.36 -4.09 5.40
CA GLN A 96 -30.57 -2.66 5.63
C GLN A 96 -29.34 -2.04 6.30
N TRP A 97 -29.08 -0.77 5.97
CA TRP A 97 -28.04 0.02 6.62
C TRP A 97 -28.61 0.72 7.85
N PHE A 98 -27.89 0.62 8.96
CA PHE A 98 -28.19 1.24 10.25
C PHE A 98 -27.01 2.08 10.71
N ASN A 99 -27.29 3.18 11.39
CA ASN A 99 -26.23 3.97 12.01
C ASN A 99 -25.70 3.27 13.26
N MET A 100 -24.41 3.19 13.38
CA MET A 100 -23.78 2.66 14.56
C MET A 100 -24.03 3.57 15.78
N SER A 101 -24.27 4.86 15.55
CA SER A 101 -24.62 5.84 16.58
C SER A 101 -25.98 5.57 17.26
N ASP A 102 -26.85 4.74 16.67
CA ASP A 102 -28.13 4.39 17.26
C ASP A 102 -27.95 3.55 18.56
N PHE A 103 -26.81 2.89 18.73
CA PHE A 103 -26.45 2.14 19.93
C PHE A 103 -25.12 2.59 20.59
N ASP A 104 -24.29 3.32 19.86
CA ASP A 104 -23.02 3.86 20.34
C ASP A 104 -22.79 5.26 19.78
N SER A 105 -23.24 6.26 20.51
CA SER A 105 -23.18 7.67 20.09
C SER A 105 -21.74 8.15 19.78
N SER A 106 -20.70 7.47 20.28
CA SER A 106 -19.33 7.79 19.97
C SER A 106 -18.93 7.47 18.52
N MET A 107 -19.74 6.68 17.80
CA MET A 107 -19.54 6.31 16.40
C MET A 107 -20.16 7.32 15.43
N ARG A 108 -20.64 8.42 15.95
CA ARG A 108 -20.95 9.63 15.21
C ARG A 108 -20.06 10.77 15.65
N MET A 109 -19.50 11.49 14.72
CA MET A 109 -18.59 12.60 14.96
C MET A 109 -19.00 13.81 14.14
N THR A 110 -18.89 14.98 14.74
CA THR A 110 -19.07 16.25 14.04
C THR A 110 -17.75 17.00 14.04
N ILE A 111 -17.33 17.42 12.87
CA ILE A 111 -16.11 18.22 12.67
C ILE A 111 -16.45 19.53 11.99
N ASN A 112 -15.82 20.61 12.44
CA ASN A 112 -16.00 21.93 11.83
C ASN A 112 -14.78 22.27 10.99
N ILE A 113 -14.93 22.24 9.67
CA ILE A 113 -13.89 22.52 8.70
C ILE A 113 -13.74 24.04 8.53
N GLN A 114 -12.53 24.54 8.71
CA GLN A 114 -12.25 25.99 8.67
C GLN A 114 -12.09 26.51 7.24
N GLN A 115 -11.64 25.69 6.31
CA GLN A 115 -11.43 26.03 4.91
C GLN A 115 -11.67 24.79 4.05
N ASN A 116 -11.66 24.94 2.73
CA ASN A 116 -11.77 23.77 1.85
C ASN A 116 -10.67 22.76 2.15
N SER A 117 -11.08 21.60 2.65
CA SER A 117 -10.17 20.55 3.12
C SER A 117 -10.75 19.19 2.76
N LYS A 118 -9.93 18.15 2.91
CA LYS A 118 -10.36 16.76 2.82
C LYS A 118 -10.39 16.16 4.23
N LEU A 119 -11.27 15.19 4.43
CA LEU A 119 -11.25 14.37 5.64
C LEU A 119 -10.67 13.01 5.33
N PHE A 120 -9.64 12.64 6.06
CA PHE A 120 -9.17 11.27 6.16
C PHE A 120 -9.79 10.64 7.40
N VAL A 121 -10.69 9.69 7.17
CA VAL A 121 -11.46 9.04 8.22
C VAL A 121 -10.99 7.60 8.35
N GLN A 122 -10.71 7.18 9.56
CA GLN A 122 -10.31 5.82 9.90
C GLN A 122 -11.28 5.24 10.89
N PHE A 123 -11.73 4.04 10.65
CA PHE A 123 -12.52 3.25 11.59
C PHE A 123 -11.85 1.91 11.84
N SER A 124 -11.66 1.56 13.08
CA SER A 124 -11.22 0.24 13.50
C SER A 124 -12.14 -0.34 14.55
N SER A 125 -12.38 -1.63 14.47
CA SER A 125 -13.22 -2.36 15.41
C SER A 125 -12.75 -3.79 15.61
N SER A 126 -13.16 -4.38 16.72
CA SER A 126 -13.16 -5.83 16.92
C SER A 126 -14.59 -6.31 16.99
N GLN A 127 -14.90 -7.40 16.31
CA GLN A 127 -16.27 -7.93 16.26
C GLN A 127 -16.25 -9.44 16.46
N ALA A 128 -17.15 -9.91 17.32
CA ALA A 128 -17.38 -11.32 17.56
C ALA A 128 -18.58 -11.79 16.73
N LEU A 129 -18.38 -12.77 15.86
CA LEU A 129 -19.39 -13.30 14.97
C LEU A 129 -19.72 -14.74 15.34
N SER A 130 -20.99 -15.04 15.54
CA SER A 130 -21.47 -16.42 15.67
C SER A 130 -21.47 -17.13 14.31
N SER A 131 -21.67 -18.43 14.32
CA SER A 131 -21.79 -19.26 13.12
C SER A 131 -22.76 -18.66 12.10
N GLY A 132 -22.30 -18.54 10.87
CA GLY A 132 -23.08 -18.02 9.75
C GLY A 132 -23.40 -16.52 9.81
N ALA A 133 -22.84 -15.77 10.77
CA ALA A 133 -23.02 -14.32 10.80
C ALA A 133 -22.20 -13.62 9.72
N SER A 134 -22.76 -12.57 9.15
CA SER A 134 -22.05 -11.68 8.23
C SER A 134 -22.49 -10.25 8.46
N ILE A 135 -21.52 -9.35 8.55
CA ILE A 135 -21.73 -7.92 8.73
C ILE A 135 -20.92 -7.14 7.70
N LEU A 136 -21.52 -6.11 7.17
CA LEU A 136 -20.90 -5.09 6.33
C LEU A 136 -20.82 -3.79 7.13
N VAL A 137 -19.72 -3.06 6.96
CA VAL A 137 -19.50 -1.75 7.60
C VAL A 137 -19.03 -0.75 6.56
N ARG A 138 -19.49 0.49 6.69
CA ARG A 138 -19.03 1.62 5.87
C ARG A 138 -18.95 2.91 6.70
N ILE A 139 -18.14 3.84 6.22
CA ILE A 139 -18.09 5.21 6.73
C ILE A 139 -18.91 6.09 5.78
N VAL A 140 -19.71 6.98 6.34
CA VAL A 140 -20.53 7.94 5.61
C VAL A 140 -20.22 9.35 6.11
N VAL A 141 -20.04 10.30 5.21
CA VAL A 141 -19.87 11.71 5.53
C VAL A 141 -21.01 12.49 4.92
N ASP A 142 -21.74 13.26 5.73
CA ASP A 142 -22.92 14.08 5.36
C ASP A 142 -24.04 13.30 4.65
N ASN A 143 -24.14 12.01 4.81
CA ASN A 143 -25.02 11.12 4.05
C ASN A 143 -24.82 11.16 2.51
N VAL A 144 -23.72 11.75 2.04
CA VAL A 144 -23.40 11.90 0.60
C VAL A 144 -22.19 11.04 0.21
N TYR A 145 -21.12 11.14 0.99
CA TYR A 145 -19.88 10.44 0.70
C TYR A 145 -19.85 9.11 1.43
N ASN A 146 -19.61 8.01 0.70
CA ASN A 146 -19.53 6.67 1.27
C ASN A 146 -18.15 6.06 1.01
N SER A 147 -17.57 5.42 2.03
CA SER A 147 -16.37 4.59 1.87
C SER A 147 -16.67 3.32 1.08
N SER A 148 -15.62 2.58 0.75
CA SER A 148 -15.72 1.15 0.44
C SER A 148 -16.37 0.41 1.61
N VAL A 149 -16.94 -0.76 1.32
CA VAL A 149 -17.57 -1.61 2.34
C VAL A 149 -16.54 -2.60 2.86
N TYR A 150 -16.37 -2.65 4.18
CA TYR A 150 -15.67 -3.74 4.85
C TYR A 150 -16.67 -4.85 5.18
N GLN A 151 -16.29 -6.10 4.95
CA GLN A 151 -17.11 -7.27 5.28
C GLN A 151 -16.36 -8.21 6.23
N ALA A 152 -17.02 -8.61 7.31
CA ALA A 152 -16.61 -9.73 8.13
C ALA A 152 -17.69 -10.82 8.08
N SER A 153 -17.28 -12.08 7.98
CA SER A 153 -18.20 -13.21 7.97
C SER A 153 -17.59 -14.41 8.70
N SER A 154 -18.40 -15.09 9.47
CA SER A 154 -18.03 -16.34 10.13
C SER A 154 -18.50 -17.52 9.29
N PRO A 155 -17.64 -18.50 8.99
CA PRO A 155 -18.06 -19.68 8.24
C PRO A 155 -19.10 -20.49 9.00
N SER A 156 -20.01 -21.11 8.28
CA SER A 156 -20.99 -22.06 8.81
C SER A 156 -20.57 -23.48 8.39
N PRO A 157 -20.73 -24.51 9.24
CA PRO A 157 -21.22 -24.51 10.61
C PRO A 157 -20.05 -24.50 11.63
N SER A 158 -19.96 -23.47 12.42
CA SER A 158 -19.02 -23.42 13.54
C SER A 158 -19.80 -23.15 14.82
N SER A 159 -19.62 -23.95 15.86
CA SER A 159 -20.15 -23.68 17.19
C SER A 159 -19.32 -22.63 17.94
N VAL A 160 -18.27 -22.12 17.34
CA VAL A 160 -17.33 -21.20 17.95
C VAL A 160 -17.58 -19.78 17.45
N THR A 161 -17.69 -18.84 18.39
CA THR A 161 -17.67 -17.41 18.08
C THR A 161 -16.27 -17.02 17.63
N SER A 162 -16.16 -16.45 16.45
CA SER A 162 -14.89 -15.98 15.90
C SER A 162 -14.76 -14.46 16.07
N ILE A 163 -13.58 -14.01 16.49
CA ILE A 163 -13.29 -12.58 16.63
C ILE A 163 -12.54 -12.12 15.37
N PHE A 164 -13.06 -11.08 14.73
CA PHE A 164 -12.49 -10.46 13.53
C PHE A 164 -12.11 -9.01 13.83
N PRO A 165 -10.84 -8.65 13.67
CA PRO A 165 -10.48 -7.24 13.64
C PRO A 165 -10.94 -6.63 12.31
N GLY A 166 -11.50 -5.43 12.38
CA GLY A 166 -11.86 -4.63 11.22
C GLY A 166 -11.10 -3.33 11.20
N HIS A 167 -10.62 -2.93 10.03
CA HIS A 167 -10.03 -1.64 9.80
C HIS A 167 -10.44 -1.14 8.43
N MET A 168 -10.81 0.15 8.35
CA MET A 168 -11.12 0.79 7.09
C MET A 168 -10.71 2.25 7.11
N GLU A 169 -10.38 2.75 5.95
CA GLU A 169 -9.95 4.12 5.72
C GLU A 169 -10.77 4.73 4.59
N PHE A 170 -11.02 6.01 4.71
CA PHE A 170 -11.77 6.75 3.70
C PHE A 170 -11.23 8.18 3.60
N LEU A 171 -10.86 8.60 2.39
CA LEU A 171 -10.49 9.96 2.09
C LEU A 171 -11.59 10.59 1.25
N THR A 172 -12.20 11.67 1.75
CA THR A 172 -13.22 12.42 1.00
C THR A 172 -12.62 13.19 -0.16
N GLY A 173 -13.46 13.62 -1.11
CA GLY A 173 -13.17 14.78 -1.94
C GLY A 173 -13.05 16.04 -1.09
N PRO A 174 -12.71 17.20 -1.71
CA PRO A 174 -12.72 18.48 -1.00
C PRO A 174 -14.11 18.80 -0.44
N LEU A 175 -14.15 19.19 0.83
CA LEU A 175 -15.35 19.63 1.55
C LEU A 175 -15.28 21.14 1.75
N SER A 176 -16.43 21.82 1.72
CA SER A 176 -16.52 23.23 2.03
C SER A 176 -16.22 23.51 3.50
N SER A 177 -15.95 24.77 3.83
CA SER A 177 -15.92 25.18 5.25
C SER A 177 -17.31 25.00 5.87
N GLY A 178 -17.34 24.65 7.14
CA GLY A 178 -18.58 24.42 7.89
C GLY A 178 -18.58 23.11 8.66
N GLN A 179 -19.74 22.77 9.19
CA GLN A 179 -19.94 21.58 9.99
C GLN A 179 -20.22 20.36 9.08
N HIS A 180 -19.48 19.29 9.32
CA HIS A 180 -19.63 18.00 8.64
C HIS A 180 -19.86 16.89 9.64
N THR A 181 -20.71 15.94 9.30
CA THR A 181 -21.05 14.80 10.14
C THR A 181 -20.43 13.54 9.56
N ILE A 182 -19.73 12.80 10.39
CA ILE A 182 -19.15 11.48 10.08
C ILE A 182 -19.95 10.45 10.84
N GLU A 183 -20.40 9.41 10.16
CA GLU A 183 -21.19 8.32 10.69
C GLU A 183 -20.63 6.97 10.27
N VAL A 184 -20.56 6.01 11.17
CA VAL A 184 -20.28 4.62 10.83
C VAL A 184 -21.61 3.91 10.69
N GLN A 185 -21.80 3.21 9.57
CA GLN A 185 -22.99 2.42 9.30
C GLN A 185 -22.63 0.95 9.19
N PHE A 186 -23.55 0.11 9.63
CA PHE A 186 -23.44 -1.33 9.48
C PHE A 186 -24.69 -1.91 8.79
N GLN A 187 -24.51 -3.08 8.20
CA GLN A 187 -25.57 -3.86 7.58
C GLN A 187 -25.35 -5.33 7.92
N ARG A 188 -26.39 -6.02 8.34
CA ARG A 188 -26.36 -7.47 8.54
C ARG A 188 -26.78 -8.17 7.26
N ASN A 189 -25.99 -9.17 6.84
CA ASN A 189 -26.27 -9.95 5.62
C ASN A 189 -26.64 -11.41 5.91
N ALA A 190 -26.59 -11.83 7.17
CA ALA A 190 -26.89 -13.20 7.57
C ALA A 190 -27.50 -13.25 8.97
N THR A 191 -28.13 -14.36 9.29
CA THR A 191 -28.97 -14.54 10.50
C THR A 191 -28.20 -14.77 11.79
N GLY A 192 -26.89 -15.04 11.72
CA GLY A 192 -26.06 -15.21 12.92
C GLY A 192 -25.96 -13.91 13.73
N SER A 193 -25.63 -14.02 15.02
CA SER A 193 -25.44 -12.86 15.90
C SER A 193 -24.06 -12.23 15.66
N SER A 194 -24.00 -10.93 15.87
CA SER A 194 -22.78 -10.14 15.81
C SER A 194 -22.72 -9.23 17.03
N THR A 195 -21.59 -9.29 17.74
CA THR A 195 -21.29 -8.40 18.87
C THR A 195 -20.16 -7.48 18.48
N GLN A 196 -20.39 -6.18 18.52
CA GLN A 196 -19.33 -5.19 18.36
C GLN A 196 -18.61 -5.01 19.70
N LEU A 197 -17.30 -5.15 19.67
CA LEU A 197 -16.45 -5.00 20.84
C LEU A 197 -15.83 -3.59 20.88
N GLU A 198 -14.51 -3.51 20.93
CA GLU A 198 -13.82 -2.22 20.90
C GLU A 198 -13.94 -1.55 19.52
N ARG A 199 -14.21 -0.24 19.51
CA ARG A 199 -14.35 0.58 18.28
C ARG A 199 -13.62 1.90 18.45
N THR A 200 -12.98 2.34 17.38
CA THR A 200 -12.32 3.65 17.31
C THR A 200 -12.66 4.32 15.98
N LEU A 201 -13.14 5.55 16.06
CA LEU A 201 -13.38 6.41 14.91
C LEU A 201 -12.45 7.62 15.00
N THR A 202 -11.64 7.84 13.97
CA THR A 202 -10.70 8.96 13.89
C THR A 202 -10.99 9.75 12.62
N ALA A 203 -11.02 11.05 12.73
CA ALA A 203 -11.14 11.97 11.61
C ALA A 203 -9.97 12.96 11.63
N THR A 204 -9.28 13.06 10.51
CA THR A 204 -8.16 13.98 10.30
C THR A 204 -8.51 14.95 9.18
N GLU A 205 -8.54 16.24 9.48
CA GLU A 205 -8.68 17.28 8.46
C GLU A 205 -7.33 17.53 7.80
N ILE A 206 -7.32 17.46 6.46
CA ILE A 206 -6.14 17.68 5.63
C ILE A 206 -6.42 18.88 4.72
N ALA A 207 -5.62 19.94 4.85
CA ALA A 207 -5.73 21.09 3.96
C ALA A 207 -5.51 20.68 2.50
N THR A 208 -6.31 21.22 1.60
CA THR A 208 -6.04 21.15 0.16
C THR A 208 -5.18 22.34 -0.22
N PRO A 209 -4.08 22.13 -0.94
CA PRO A 209 -3.21 23.21 -1.39
C PRO A 209 -3.93 24.15 -2.35
#